data_7e649adb7d7e29c9b031ba8491da1d82
#
_entry.id   7e649adb7d7e29c9b031ba8491da1d82
#
_cell.length_a   1.000
_cell.length_b   1.000
_cell.length_c   1.000
_cell.angle_alpha   90.00
_cell.angle_beta   90.00
_cell.angle_gamma   90.00
#
_symmetry.space_group_name_H-M   'P 1'
#
loop_
_entity.id
_entity.type
_entity.pdbx_description
1 polymer ?
#
loop_
_entity_poly.entity_id
_entity_poly.type
_entity_poly.pdbx_seq_one_letter_code
_entity_poly.pdbx_strand_id
1 'polypeptide(L)'
;ERMKTALAYVREGHLGRCLVAKAWESTKQGSIGRQPDGEAPKEVDYDMWLGSAPKRPFNPRRFHGSWRWFFDYGAGDLGNDGVHRLDMAFAALSAAVETEGGEPLRMPRRISGTGGKWYFDDAQEWPDTMQVTYEYPGTPPRILTYEMRIWSPYKYLGEGEGAAVFGDRGYIILGNRGWRAYTNGGKMVKEHGGD
;
A
#
# COMPACT_ATOMS: atom_id res chain seq x y z
N GLU A 1 -3.08 -13.05 -12.43
CA GLU A 1 -3.02 -12.78 -13.89
C GLU A 1 -2.74 -11.31 -14.19
N ARG A 2 -3.48 -10.37 -13.59
CA ARG A 2 -3.36 -8.91 -13.85
C ARG A 2 -1.95 -8.37 -13.68
N MET A 3 -1.25 -8.73 -12.59
CA MET A 3 0.13 -8.29 -12.38
C MET A 3 1.08 -8.87 -13.44
N LYS A 4 0.89 -10.12 -13.86
CA LYS A 4 1.74 -10.71 -14.92
C LYS A 4 1.65 -9.94 -16.22
N THR A 5 0.45 -9.58 -16.66
CA THR A 5 0.23 -8.80 -17.88
C THR A 5 0.73 -7.37 -17.75
N ALA A 6 0.60 -6.74 -16.58
CA ALA A 6 1.16 -5.42 -16.31
C ALA A 6 2.70 -5.43 -16.36
N LEU A 7 3.34 -6.40 -15.70
CA LEU A 7 4.79 -6.55 -15.72
C LEU A 7 5.33 -6.88 -17.11
N ALA A 8 4.61 -7.68 -17.90
CA ALA A 8 4.95 -7.93 -19.30
C ALA A 8 4.96 -6.61 -20.09
N TYR A 9 3.92 -5.80 -19.97
CA TYR A 9 3.84 -4.50 -20.62
C TYR A 9 4.99 -3.56 -20.23
N VAL A 10 5.35 -3.54 -18.94
CA VAL A 10 6.50 -2.75 -18.47
C VAL A 10 7.79 -3.27 -19.08
N ARG A 11 8.01 -4.60 -19.10
CA ARG A 11 9.21 -5.25 -19.68
C ARG A 11 9.35 -5.08 -21.17
N GLU A 12 8.26 -4.83 -21.89
CA GLU A 12 8.29 -4.44 -23.31
C GLU A 12 8.85 -3.03 -23.53
N GLY A 13 9.16 -2.28 -22.45
CA GLY A 13 9.82 -0.98 -22.50
C GLY A 13 8.92 0.18 -22.93
N HIS A 14 7.61 0.01 -22.95
CA HIS A 14 6.68 1.03 -23.41
C HIS A 14 6.69 2.32 -22.59
N LEU A 15 7.06 2.24 -21.30
CA LEU A 15 7.12 3.41 -20.42
C LEU A 15 8.37 4.25 -20.60
N GLY A 16 9.42 3.70 -21.25
CA GLY A 16 10.72 4.31 -21.30
C GLY A 16 11.47 4.22 -19.96
N ARG A 17 12.27 5.23 -19.67
CA ARG A 17 13.06 5.29 -18.43
C ARG A 17 12.18 5.65 -17.25
N CYS A 18 12.11 4.77 -16.24
CA CYS A 18 11.27 4.94 -15.06
C CYS A 18 12.10 5.28 -13.83
N LEU A 19 11.84 6.42 -13.22
CA LEU A 19 12.55 6.87 -12.00
C LEU A 19 11.68 6.84 -10.74
N VAL A 20 10.37 6.92 -10.91
CA VAL A 20 9.43 7.08 -9.79
C VAL A 20 8.29 6.08 -9.90
N ALA A 21 7.97 5.46 -8.78
CA ALA A 21 6.71 4.77 -8.58
C ALA A 21 5.96 5.38 -7.39
N LYS A 22 4.66 5.26 -7.39
CA LYS A 22 3.79 5.65 -6.27
C LYS A 22 2.83 4.52 -5.94
N ALA A 23 2.66 4.26 -4.65
CA ALA A 23 1.59 3.45 -4.10
C ALA A 23 0.71 4.33 -3.20
N TRP A 24 -0.59 4.03 -3.11
CA TRP A 24 -1.50 4.79 -2.25
C TRP A 24 -2.65 3.95 -1.74
N GLU A 25 -3.15 4.39 -0.58
CA GLU A 25 -4.34 3.87 0.07
C GLU A 25 -5.19 5.04 0.55
N SER A 26 -6.38 5.20 -0.04
CA SER A 26 -7.32 6.26 0.30
C SER A 26 -8.76 5.75 0.43
N THR A 27 -8.91 4.46 0.68
CA THR A 27 -10.21 3.86 0.95
C THR A 27 -10.72 4.35 2.29
N LYS A 28 -11.93 4.91 2.32
CA LYS A 28 -12.50 5.43 3.55
C LYS A 28 -12.75 4.34 4.57
N GLN A 29 -11.98 4.40 5.66
CA GLN A 29 -12.23 3.63 6.88
C GLN A 29 -13.12 4.43 7.83
N GLY A 30 -13.82 3.72 8.72
CA GLY A 30 -14.59 4.34 9.79
C GLY A 30 -13.84 4.32 11.12
N SER A 31 -14.24 5.21 12.04
CA SER A 31 -13.80 5.11 13.44
C SER A 31 -14.23 3.79 14.03
N ILE A 32 -13.33 3.12 14.74
CA ILE A 32 -13.68 1.92 15.53
C ILE A 32 -14.29 2.27 16.90
N GLY A 33 -14.33 3.55 17.26
CA GLY A 33 -14.82 4.02 18.57
C GLY A 33 -13.94 3.57 19.73
N ARG A 34 -14.48 3.72 20.96
CA ARG A 34 -13.82 3.29 22.21
C ARG A 34 -14.79 2.42 23.02
N GLN A 35 -14.27 1.43 23.68
CA GLN A 35 -15.01 0.63 24.65
C GLN A 35 -14.08 0.27 25.81
N PRO A 36 -14.63 0.08 27.04
CA PRO A 36 -13.84 -0.39 28.16
C PRO A 36 -13.39 -1.83 27.96
N ASP A 37 -12.31 -2.18 28.63
CA ASP A 37 -11.90 -3.57 28.76
C ASP A 37 -12.91 -4.35 29.61
N GLY A 38 -13.05 -5.64 29.35
CA GLY A 38 -13.98 -6.52 30.01
C GLY A 38 -13.56 -7.98 29.97
N GLU A 39 -14.49 -8.87 30.15
CA GLU A 39 -14.28 -10.30 30.04
C GLU A 39 -14.52 -10.77 28.58
N ALA A 40 -13.76 -11.76 28.16
CA ALA A 40 -13.98 -12.40 26.86
C ALA A 40 -15.31 -13.17 26.86
N PRO A 41 -16.00 -13.24 25.71
CA PRO A 41 -17.17 -14.12 25.57
C PRO A 41 -16.82 -15.55 25.99
N LYS A 42 -17.75 -16.26 26.61
CA LYS A 42 -17.51 -17.61 27.14
C LYS A 42 -17.14 -18.64 26.08
N GLU A 43 -17.55 -18.39 24.84
CA GLU A 43 -17.31 -19.23 23.68
C GLU A 43 -15.94 -18.99 23.05
N VAL A 44 -15.19 -18.00 23.53
CA VAL A 44 -13.88 -17.61 22.99
C VAL A 44 -12.77 -18.08 23.93
N ASP A 45 -11.89 -18.94 23.41
CA ASP A 45 -10.60 -19.19 24.05
C ASP A 45 -9.67 -18.00 23.78
N TYR A 46 -9.72 -17.04 24.68
CA TYR A 46 -8.99 -15.79 24.52
C TYR A 46 -7.47 -15.95 24.68
N ASP A 47 -7.01 -16.89 25.49
CA ASP A 47 -5.59 -17.21 25.61
C ASP A 47 -5.05 -17.80 24.28
N MET A 48 -5.81 -18.69 23.65
CA MET A 48 -5.47 -19.21 22.32
C MET A 48 -5.50 -18.13 21.26
N TRP A 49 -6.47 -17.21 21.30
CA TRP A 49 -6.53 -16.09 20.37
C TRP A 49 -5.33 -15.14 20.51
N LEU A 50 -4.91 -14.85 21.73
CA LEU A 50 -3.73 -14.01 21.99
C LEU A 50 -2.45 -14.69 21.47
N GLY A 51 -2.34 -16.01 21.59
CA GLY A 51 -1.14 -16.75 21.19
C GLY A 51 0.12 -16.20 21.89
N SER A 52 1.10 -15.76 21.12
CA SER A 52 2.34 -15.16 21.62
C SER A 52 2.27 -13.65 21.88
N ALA A 53 1.13 -13.01 21.58
CA ALA A 53 0.97 -11.58 21.81
C ALA A 53 0.91 -11.26 23.32
N PRO A 54 1.25 -10.02 23.72
CA PRO A 54 1.15 -9.60 25.11
C PRO A 54 -0.25 -9.81 25.69
N LYS A 55 -0.34 -10.34 26.92
CA LYS A 55 -1.61 -10.48 27.62
C LYS A 55 -2.20 -9.12 27.95
N ARG A 56 -3.38 -8.86 27.44
CA ARG A 56 -4.22 -7.69 27.76
C ARG A 56 -5.61 -8.15 28.13
N PRO A 57 -6.35 -7.42 28.96
CA PRO A 57 -7.78 -7.68 29.16
C PRO A 57 -8.52 -7.70 27.83
N PHE A 58 -9.57 -8.49 27.72
CA PHE A 58 -10.39 -8.51 26.50
C PHE A 58 -11.00 -7.13 26.24
N ASN A 59 -11.00 -6.74 24.96
CA ASN A 59 -11.68 -5.54 24.51
C ASN A 59 -12.31 -5.81 23.15
N PRO A 60 -13.62 -5.57 22.97
CA PRO A 60 -14.29 -5.85 21.69
C PRO A 60 -13.71 -5.03 20.52
N ARG A 61 -13.05 -3.88 20.78
CA ARG A 61 -12.39 -3.09 19.75
C ARG A 61 -11.01 -3.62 19.35
N ARG A 62 -10.42 -4.53 20.13
CA ARG A 62 -9.18 -5.26 19.79
C ARG A 62 -9.45 -6.65 19.20
N PHE A 63 -10.72 -7.01 19.02
CA PHE A 63 -11.12 -8.34 18.58
C PHE A 63 -11.64 -8.33 17.15
N HIS A 64 -11.84 -9.52 16.52
CA HIS A 64 -12.22 -9.70 15.12
C HIS A 64 -11.37 -8.86 14.17
N GLY A 65 -11.97 -8.19 13.19
CA GLY A 65 -11.24 -7.40 12.19
C GLY A 65 -10.47 -6.20 12.73
N SER A 66 -10.84 -5.66 13.89
CA SER A 66 -10.24 -4.42 14.42
C SER A 66 -8.88 -4.63 15.08
N TRP A 67 -8.45 -5.86 15.37
CA TRP A 67 -7.14 -6.15 15.96
C TRP A 67 -5.97 -5.54 15.18
N ARG A 68 -6.10 -5.41 13.86
CA ARG A 68 -5.07 -4.85 12.98
C ARG A 68 -4.66 -3.42 13.34
N TRP A 69 -5.49 -2.70 14.05
CA TRP A 69 -5.26 -1.31 14.45
C TRP A 69 -4.50 -1.14 15.77
N PHE A 70 -4.03 -2.22 16.37
CA PHE A 70 -3.30 -2.21 17.64
C PHE A 70 -1.88 -2.74 17.45
N PHE A 71 -0.91 -2.06 18.09
CA PHE A 71 0.51 -2.38 17.96
C PHE A 71 0.86 -3.82 18.35
N ASP A 72 0.16 -4.37 19.37
CA ASP A 72 0.41 -5.73 19.86
C ASP A 72 -0.05 -6.82 18.88
N TYR A 73 -0.95 -6.51 17.95
CA TYR A 73 -1.65 -7.53 17.16
C TYR A 73 -1.51 -7.34 15.64
N GLY A 74 -1.21 -6.13 15.18
CA GLY A 74 -1.16 -5.84 13.76
C GLY A 74 -0.23 -4.68 13.42
N ALA A 75 -0.16 -4.38 12.14
CA ALA A 75 0.72 -3.35 11.59
C ALA A 75 -0.05 -2.18 10.95
N GLY A 76 -1.30 -1.94 11.39
CA GLY A 76 -2.16 -0.92 10.83
C GLY A 76 -2.47 -1.13 9.36
N ASP A 77 -2.89 -0.09 8.69
CA ASP A 77 -3.26 -0.18 7.28
C ASP A 77 -2.05 -0.33 6.35
N LEU A 78 -0.90 0.21 6.73
CA LEU A 78 0.33 0.00 5.98
C LEU A 78 0.66 -1.49 5.82
N GLY A 79 0.54 -2.28 6.88
CA GLY A 79 0.80 -3.71 6.85
C GLY A 79 -0.39 -4.56 6.41
N ASN A 80 -1.61 -4.00 6.40
CA ASN A 80 -2.83 -4.70 5.99
C ASN A 80 -3.08 -4.54 4.48
N ASP A 81 -3.38 -3.35 4.00
CA ASP A 81 -3.69 -3.08 2.59
C ASP A 81 -2.52 -2.41 1.85
N GLY A 82 -1.78 -1.53 2.53
CA GLY A 82 -0.65 -0.80 1.96
C GLY A 82 0.44 -1.71 1.41
N VAL A 83 0.71 -2.84 2.06
CA VAL A 83 1.70 -3.83 1.59
C VAL A 83 1.40 -4.32 0.18
N HIS A 84 0.13 -4.54 -0.17
CA HIS A 84 -0.27 -4.98 -1.51
C HIS A 84 0.02 -3.92 -2.57
N ARG A 85 -0.20 -2.65 -2.24
CA ARG A 85 0.04 -1.53 -3.16
C ARG A 85 1.52 -1.25 -3.33
N LEU A 86 2.28 -1.34 -2.24
CA LEU A 86 3.74 -1.26 -2.26
C LEU A 86 4.37 -2.37 -3.10
N ASP A 87 3.90 -3.62 -2.95
CA ASP A 87 4.36 -4.75 -3.74
C ASP A 87 4.13 -4.55 -5.25
N MET A 88 2.94 -4.08 -5.63
CA MET A 88 2.63 -3.75 -7.02
C MET A 88 3.55 -2.66 -7.58
N ALA A 89 3.76 -1.57 -6.83
CA ALA A 89 4.63 -0.47 -7.24
C ALA A 89 6.09 -0.91 -7.35
N PHE A 90 6.56 -1.66 -6.35
CA PHE A 90 7.92 -2.20 -6.30
C PHE A 90 8.20 -3.15 -7.46
N ALA A 91 7.33 -4.13 -7.69
CA ALA A 91 7.49 -5.11 -8.76
C ALA A 91 7.51 -4.44 -10.14
N ALA A 92 6.63 -3.47 -10.38
CA ALA A 92 6.57 -2.76 -11.65
C ALA A 92 7.78 -1.83 -11.86
N LEU A 93 8.24 -1.13 -10.81
CA LEU A 93 9.45 -0.31 -10.88
C LEU A 93 10.70 -1.17 -11.07
N SER A 94 10.80 -2.32 -10.40
CA SER A 94 11.91 -3.27 -10.59
C SER A 94 11.95 -3.81 -12.01
N ALA A 95 10.79 -4.20 -12.56
CA ALA A 95 10.69 -4.64 -13.95
C ALA A 95 11.15 -3.57 -14.95
N ALA A 96 10.84 -2.30 -14.68
CA ALA A 96 11.33 -1.19 -15.52
C ALA A 96 12.85 -1.04 -15.44
N VAL A 97 13.44 -1.17 -14.25
CA VAL A 97 14.91 -1.13 -14.07
C VAL A 97 15.60 -2.27 -14.81
N GLU A 98 15.05 -3.48 -14.75
CA GLU A 98 15.56 -4.63 -15.50
C GLU A 98 15.54 -4.38 -17.03
N THR A 99 14.48 -3.74 -17.53
CA THR A 99 14.34 -3.37 -18.95
C THR A 99 15.40 -2.36 -19.40
N GLU A 100 15.87 -1.52 -18.49
CA GLU A 100 16.95 -0.56 -18.72
C GLU A 100 18.36 -1.19 -18.59
N GLY A 101 18.44 -2.51 -18.36
CA GLY A 101 19.71 -3.25 -18.16
C GLY A 101 20.27 -3.14 -16.74
N GLY A 102 19.47 -2.65 -15.78
CA GLY A 102 19.85 -2.59 -14.37
C GLY A 102 19.53 -3.89 -13.62
N GLU A 103 20.12 -4.02 -12.43
CA GLU A 103 19.81 -5.12 -11.51
C GLU A 103 18.41 -4.90 -10.88
N PRO A 104 17.66 -5.99 -10.62
CA PRO A 104 16.38 -5.91 -9.92
C PRO A 104 16.51 -5.15 -8.61
N LEU A 105 15.52 -4.32 -8.30
CA LEU A 105 15.48 -3.61 -7.02
C LEU A 105 15.44 -4.62 -5.85
N ARG A 106 16.12 -4.28 -4.75
CA ARG A 106 16.13 -5.09 -3.53
C ARG A 106 15.71 -4.21 -2.35
N MET A 107 16.62 -3.94 -1.44
CA MET A 107 16.33 -3.10 -0.27
C MET A 107 16.57 -1.62 -0.59
N PRO A 108 15.71 -0.72 -0.12
CA PRO A 108 15.97 0.71 -0.22
C PRO A 108 17.20 1.09 0.63
N ARG A 109 18.00 2.03 0.13
CA ARG A 109 19.15 2.57 0.88
C ARG A 109 18.74 3.61 1.92
N ARG A 110 17.57 4.22 1.72
CA ARG A 110 17.00 5.23 2.63
C ARG A 110 15.49 5.10 2.65
N ILE A 111 14.92 5.22 3.84
CA ILE A 111 13.49 5.34 4.06
C ILE A 111 13.27 6.60 4.90
N SER A 112 12.36 7.46 4.46
CA SER A 112 11.92 8.64 5.20
C SER A 112 10.40 8.74 5.13
N GLY A 113 9.80 9.24 6.20
CA GLY A 113 8.36 9.35 6.23
C GLY A 113 7.87 10.31 7.30
N THR A 114 6.64 10.72 7.15
CA THR A 114 5.88 11.48 8.12
C THR A 114 4.47 10.92 8.19
N GLY A 115 3.86 10.98 9.34
CA GLY A 115 2.51 10.49 9.55
C GLY A 115 2.16 10.39 11.02
N GLY A 116 0.91 10.09 11.28
CA GLY A 116 0.40 9.95 12.63
C GLY A 116 -1.08 9.61 12.64
N LYS A 117 -1.60 9.40 13.82
CA LYS A 117 -3.02 9.28 14.09
C LYS A 117 -3.58 10.68 14.32
N TRP A 118 -4.07 11.32 13.27
CA TRP A 118 -4.43 12.74 13.30
C TRP A 118 -5.92 13.01 13.06
N TYR A 119 -6.61 12.09 12.40
CA TYR A 119 -8.00 12.27 12.02
C TYR A 119 -8.97 11.56 12.97
N PHE A 120 -8.76 10.26 13.25
CA PHE A 120 -9.68 9.50 14.10
C PHE A 120 -9.40 9.71 15.59
N ASP A 121 -10.39 10.18 16.33
CA ASP A 121 -10.39 10.14 17.79
C ASP A 121 -11.08 8.86 18.28
N ASP A 122 -10.34 7.75 18.29
CA ASP A 122 -10.85 6.44 18.68
C ASP A 122 -9.74 5.57 19.32
N ALA A 123 -9.99 4.27 19.46
CA ALA A 123 -9.07 3.35 20.11
C ALA A 123 -7.92 2.86 19.20
N GLN A 124 -7.88 3.20 17.91
CA GLN A 124 -6.77 2.84 17.04
C GLN A 124 -5.45 3.40 17.57
N GLU A 125 -4.36 2.64 17.38
CA GLU A 125 -3.01 3.02 17.82
C GLU A 125 -2.12 3.41 16.61
N TRP A 126 -2.34 2.81 15.45
CA TRP A 126 -1.57 3.07 14.23
C TRP A 126 -1.98 4.38 13.54
N PRO A 127 -1.06 4.97 12.74
CA PRO A 127 -1.38 6.14 11.93
C PRO A 127 -2.58 5.94 11.02
N ASP A 128 -3.38 6.98 10.85
CA ASP A 128 -4.45 7.11 9.84
C ASP A 128 -4.05 7.95 8.64
N THR A 129 -2.93 8.65 8.75
CA THR A 129 -2.36 9.54 7.75
C THR A 129 -0.86 9.31 7.68
N MET A 130 -0.32 9.05 6.49
CA MET A 130 1.10 8.76 6.34
C MET A 130 1.59 9.05 4.92
N GLN A 131 2.82 9.53 4.82
CA GLN A 131 3.60 9.55 3.58
C GLN A 131 4.98 8.97 3.84
N VAL A 132 5.42 8.07 2.96
CA VAL A 132 6.74 7.41 3.07
C VAL A 132 7.43 7.46 1.71
N THR A 133 8.73 7.69 1.73
CA THR A 133 9.60 7.63 0.56
C THR A 133 10.66 6.57 0.76
N TYR A 134 10.77 5.67 -0.20
CA TYR A 134 11.77 4.63 -0.31
C TYR A 134 12.72 4.99 -1.44
N GLU A 135 14.00 5.21 -1.13
CA GLU A 135 15.05 5.49 -2.11
C GLU A 135 15.89 4.24 -2.35
N TYR A 136 15.87 3.74 -3.58
CA TYR A 136 16.63 2.57 -4.00
C TYR A 136 17.95 2.98 -4.64
N PRO A 137 19.04 2.22 -4.40
CA PRO A 137 20.32 2.50 -5.02
C PRO A 137 20.27 2.34 -6.54
N GLY A 138 21.15 3.03 -7.24
CA GLY A 138 21.27 3.00 -8.70
C GLY A 138 21.83 4.31 -9.24
N THR A 139 22.10 4.35 -10.55
CA THR A 139 22.58 5.55 -11.26
C THR A 139 21.70 5.79 -12.49
N PRO A 140 20.69 6.66 -12.35
CA PRO A 140 20.25 7.38 -11.15
C PRO A 140 19.50 6.48 -10.15
N PRO A 141 19.31 6.94 -8.90
CA PRO A 141 18.49 6.22 -7.92
C PRO A 141 17.02 6.17 -8.36
N ARG A 142 16.27 5.23 -7.80
CA ARG A 142 14.83 5.10 -7.99
C ARG A 142 14.10 5.47 -6.72
N ILE A 143 12.92 6.04 -6.86
CA ILE A 143 12.07 6.46 -5.74
C ILE A 143 10.72 5.75 -5.83
N LEU A 144 10.30 5.15 -4.74
CA LEU A 144 8.94 4.70 -4.53
C LEU A 144 8.35 5.51 -3.39
N THR A 145 7.19 6.13 -3.60
CA THR A 145 6.46 6.85 -2.56
C THR A 145 5.20 6.07 -2.17
N TYR A 146 4.84 6.14 -0.88
CA TYR A 146 3.57 5.62 -0.38
C TYR A 146 2.80 6.73 0.30
N GLU A 147 1.50 6.83 0.00
CA GLU A 147 0.58 7.77 0.63
C GLU A 147 -0.60 7.02 1.21
N MET A 148 -0.90 7.26 2.47
CA MET A 148 -2.04 6.72 3.17
C MET A 148 -2.86 7.84 3.81
N ARG A 149 -4.17 7.80 3.59
CA ARG A 149 -5.17 8.70 4.20
C ARG A 149 -6.51 7.97 4.26
N ILE A 150 -6.58 6.99 5.14
CA ILE A 150 -7.70 6.03 5.21
C ILE A 150 -9.06 6.63 5.56
N TRP A 151 -9.08 7.87 6.01
CA TRP A 151 -10.29 8.64 6.31
C TRP A 151 -10.87 9.37 5.10
N SER A 152 -10.12 9.49 3.98
CA SER A 152 -10.49 10.24 2.80
C SER A 152 -10.82 9.32 1.62
N PRO A 153 -12.07 9.33 1.08
CA PRO A 153 -12.45 8.51 -0.05
C PRO A 153 -11.99 9.09 -1.39
N TYR A 154 -11.19 10.15 -1.39
CA TYR A 154 -10.77 10.83 -2.62
C TYR A 154 -9.82 9.94 -3.42
N LYS A 155 -10.17 9.70 -4.67
CA LYS A 155 -9.37 8.87 -5.58
C LYS A 155 -8.15 9.61 -6.11
N TYR A 156 -7.03 8.90 -6.20
CA TYR A 156 -5.85 9.35 -6.93
C TYR A 156 -5.74 8.58 -8.25
N LEU A 157 -5.55 9.28 -9.37
CA LEU A 157 -5.53 8.69 -10.72
C LEU A 157 -6.74 7.78 -11.03
N GLY A 158 -7.90 8.09 -10.46
CA GLY A 158 -9.13 7.33 -10.65
C GLY A 158 -9.30 6.10 -9.75
N GLU A 159 -8.31 5.76 -8.92
CA GLU A 159 -8.33 4.63 -7.98
C GLU A 159 -8.29 5.11 -6.53
N GLY A 160 -9.12 4.51 -5.65
CA GLY A 160 -9.06 4.77 -4.21
C GLY A 160 -7.79 4.19 -3.59
N GLU A 161 -7.30 3.10 -4.16
CA GLU A 161 -6.09 2.41 -3.77
C GLU A 161 -5.41 1.86 -5.02
N GLY A 162 -4.09 1.84 -5.05
CA GLY A 162 -3.37 1.37 -6.23
C GLY A 162 -1.89 1.70 -6.24
N ALA A 163 -1.31 1.51 -7.41
CA ALA A 163 0.07 1.86 -7.69
C ALA A 163 0.19 2.50 -9.08
N ALA A 164 1.25 3.25 -9.29
CA ALA A 164 1.62 3.77 -10.61
C ALA A 164 3.13 3.81 -10.77
N VAL A 165 3.59 3.63 -12.01
CA VAL A 165 5.00 3.82 -12.40
C VAL A 165 5.04 4.84 -13.51
N PHE A 166 5.96 5.81 -13.38
CA PHE A 166 6.09 6.95 -14.27
C PHE A 166 7.41 6.87 -15.03
N GLY A 167 7.31 6.87 -16.36
CA GLY A 167 8.44 6.88 -17.27
C GLY A 167 8.47 8.12 -18.16
N ASP A 168 9.54 8.28 -18.93
CA ASP A 168 9.73 9.41 -19.83
C ASP A 168 8.91 9.33 -21.12
N ARG A 169 8.31 8.16 -21.44
CA ARG A 169 7.41 7.96 -22.58
C ARG A 169 5.96 7.74 -22.20
N GLY A 170 5.68 7.38 -20.95
CA GLY A 170 4.34 7.10 -20.47
C GLY A 170 4.31 6.66 -19.02
N TYR A 171 3.13 6.32 -18.57
CA TYR A 171 2.93 5.80 -17.22
C TYR A 171 1.88 4.68 -17.21
N ILE A 172 1.95 3.82 -16.18
CA ILE A 172 0.98 2.76 -15.94
C ILE A 172 0.34 2.95 -14.56
N ILE A 173 -0.96 2.74 -14.49
CA ILE A 173 -1.74 2.72 -13.26
C ILE A 173 -2.21 1.29 -13.00
N LEU A 174 -1.94 0.78 -11.80
CA LEU A 174 -2.31 -0.54 -11.32
C LEU A 174 -3.37 -0.36 -10.24
N GLY A 175 -4.59 -0.75 -10.53
CA GLY A 175 -5.75 -0.58 -9.63
C GLY A 175 -6.49 -1.88 -9.36
N ASN A 176 -7.56 -1.78 -8.59
CA ASN A 176 -8.41 -2.95 -8.26
C ASN A 176 -9.13 -3.55 -9.47
N ARG A 177 -9.36 -2.76 -10.51
CA ARG A 177 -10.07 -3.18 -11.73
C ARG A 177 -9.14 -3.61 -12.87
N GLY A 178 -7.84 -3.76 -12.60
CA GLY A 178 -6.85 -4.06 -13.63
C GLY A 178 -5.80 -2.96 -13.74
N TRP A 179 -5.22 -2.79 -14.93
CA TRP A 179 -4.24 -1.76 -15.17
C TRP A 179 -4.52 -0.98 -16.46
N ARG A 180 -4.04 0.25 -16.49
CA ARG A 180 -4.18 1.16 -17.63
C ARG A 180 -2.87 1.87 -17.89
N ALA A 181 -2.46 1.93 -19.17
CA ALA A 181 -1.27 2.63 -19.58
C ALA A 181 -1.61 3.87 -20.42
N TYR A 182 -0.82 4.91 -20.23
CA TYR A 182 -1.04 6.21 -20.83
C TYR A 182 0.26 6.76 -21.41
N THR A 183 0.15 7.59 -22.45
CA THR A 183 1.25 8.48 -22.88
C THR A 183 1.44 9.59 -21.83
N ASN A 184 2.57 10.31 -21.88
CA ASN A 184 2.79 11.49 -21.02
C ASN A 184 1.79 12.62 -21.30
N GLY A 185 1.15 12.65 -22.49
CA GLY A 185 0.05 13.56 -22.79
C GLY A 185 -1.32 13.13 -22.25
N GLY A 186 -1.39 12.04 -21.46
CA GLY A 186 -2.62 11.57 -20.83
C GLY A 186 -3.55 10.75 -21.72
N LYS A 187 -3.12 10.42 -22.97
CA LYS A 187 -3.91 9.53 -23.84
C LYS A 187 -3.73 8.09 -23.39
N MET A 188 -4.82 7.40 -23.07
CA MET A 188 -4.81 5.96 -22.79
C MET A 188 -4.41 5.17 -24.04
N VAL A 189 -3.43 4.30 -23.91
CA VAL A 189 -2.89 3.49 -25.03
C VAL A 189 -3.18 2.01 -24.87
N LYS A 190 -3.37 1.54 -23.63
CA LYS A 190 -3.71 0.15 -23.36
C LYS A 190 -4.39 0.02 -22.01
N GLU A 191 -5.31 -0.89 -21.91
CA GLU A 191 -5.92 -1.31 -20.66
C GLU A 191 -6.08 -2.83 -20.60
N HIS A 192 -6.12 -3.36 -19.40
CA HIS A 192 -6.44 -4.74 -19.12
C HIS A 192 -7.36 -4.75 -17.91
N GLY A 193 -8.62 -5.02 -18.18
CA GLY A 193 -9.65 -5.09 -17.15
C GLY A 193 -9.46 -6.29 -16.23
N GLY A 194 -10.00 -6.19 -15.02
CA GLY A 194 -10.17 -7.36 -14.17
C GLY A 194 -11.43 -8.13 -14.56
N ASP A 195 -11.30 -9.41 -14.52
CA ASP A 195 -12.44 -10.33 -14.55
C ASP A 195 -13.30 -10.16 -13.30
#